data_cac05b740e18293d7a18fa80037b60e7
#
_entry.id   cac05b740e18293d7a18fa80037b60e7
#
_cell.length_a   1.000
_cell.length_b   1.000
_cell.length_c   1.000
_cell.angle_alpha   90.00
_cell.angle_beta   90.00
_cell.angle_gamma   90.00
#
_symmetry.space_group_name_H-M   'P 1'
#
loop_
_entity.id
_entity.type
_entity.pdbx_description
1 polymer ?
#
loop_
_entity_poly.entity_id
_entity_poly.type
_entity_poly.pdbx_seq_one_letter_code
_entity_poly.pdbx_strand_id
1 'polypeptide(L)'
;MPTKRQRRRRRSSATTAAAAKLAPSCADTPETGPQRRCIVTGETHDRAVLLRCVVGPDGTIVPDVDARLPGRGLWLLPRRDIVDRAVAKRLFARAARQPVVVPPGLADRVEALLARRCGDMLGLLRRAGSAAAGYERVG
;
A
#
# COMPACT_ATOMS: atom_id res chain seq x y z
N MET A 1 -34.35 -39.96 -42.16
CA MET A 1 -34.69 -39.78 -40.75
C MET A 1 -33.50 -40.21 -39.91
N PRO A 2 -32.69 -39.30 -39.42
CA PRO A 2 -31.61 -39.67 -38.51
C PRO A 2 -31.99 -39.39 -37.06
N THR A 3 -31.77 -40.33 -36.23
CA THR A 3 -32.01 -40.40 -34.80
C THR A 3 -31.08 -39.51 -34.00
N LYS A 4 -31.67 -38.70 -33.16
CA LYS A 4 -31.03 -37.86 -32.18
C LYS A 4 -30.32 -38.70 -31.12
N ARG A 5 -28.98 -38.74 -31.10
CA ARG A 5 -28.18 -39.25 -29.97
C ARG A 5 -28.00 -38.13 -28.94
N GLN A 6 -28.72 -38.24 -27.82
CA GLN A 6 -28.49 -37.47 -26.60
C GLN A 6 -27.15 -37.90 -26.00
N ARG A 7 -26.17 -37.00 -25.99
CA ARG A 7 -24.96 -37.12 -25.15
C ARG A 7 -25.29 -36.67 -23.74
N ARG A 8 -25.43 -37.60 -22.85
CA ARG A 8 -25.44 -37.42 -21.39
C ARG A 8 -24.09 -36.78 -20.99
N ARG A 9 -24.13 -35.52 -20.54
CA ARG A 9 -23.02 -34.91 -19.82
C ARG A 9 -22.95 -35.52 -18.42
N ARG A 10 -21.95 -36.34 -18.19
CA ARG A 10 -21.55 -36.78 -16.84
C ARG A 10 -21.02 -35.55 -16.09
N ARG A 11 -21.72 -35.21 -15.03
CA ARG A 11 -21.21 -34.25 -14.03
C ARG A 11 -20.18 -35.01 -13.19
N SER A 12 -18.91 -34.66 -13.37
CA SER A 12 -17.86 -35.06 -12.46
C SER A 12 -17.90 -34.05 -11.27
N SER A 13 -18.38 -34.54 -10.18
CA SER A 13 -18.22 -33.88 -8.88
C SER A 13 -16.78 -34.05 -8.43
N ALA A 14 -15.98 -33.02 -8.65
CA ALA A 14 -14.68 -32.92 -8.02
C ALA A 14 -14.87 -32.19 -6.68
N THR A 15 -14.91 -32.97 -5.63
CA THR A 15 -14.78 -32.49 -4.26
C THR A 15 -13.34 -32.02 -4.07
N THR A 16 -13.11 -30.75 -4.19
CA THR A 16 -11.82 -30.14 -3.79
C THR A 16 -11.93 -29.78 -2.32
N ALA A 17 -11.28 -30.59 -1.49
CA ALA A 17 -11.07 -30.27 -0.10
C ALA A 17 -10.24 -28.98 -0.02
N ALA A 18 -10.88 -27.87 0.33
CA ALA A 18 -10.22 -26.64 0.66
C ALA A 18 -9.47 -26.85 1.98
N ALA A 19 -8.14 -26.93 1.91
CA ALA A 19 -7.30 -26.83 3.07
C ALA A 19 -7.49 -25.43 3.68
N ALA A 20 -8.21 -25.38 4.78
CA ALA A 20 -8.36 -24.17 5.57
C ALA A 20 -6.99 -23.83 6.18
N LYS A 21 -6.30 -22.89 5.54
CA LYS A 21 -5.11 -22.29 6.12
C LYS A 21 -5.58 -21.38 7.23
N LEU A 22 -5.41 -21.81 8.47
CA LEU A 22 -5.64 -20.98 9.64
C LEU A 22 -4.67 -19.80 9.58
N ALA A 23 -5.17 -18.65 9.19
CA ALA A 23 -4.51 -17.38 9.46
C ALA A 23 -4.74 -17.04 10.93
N PRO A 24 -3.71 -16.55 11.67
CA PRO A 24 -3.93 -16.10 13.03
C PRO A 24 -4.92 -14.93 13.00
N SER A 25 -6.05 -15.15 13.63
CA SER A 25 -7.07 -14.15 13.86
C SER A 25 -6.55 -13.16 14.89
N CYS A 26 -5.93 -12.07 14.44
CA CYS A 26 -5.90 -10.85 15.23
C CYS A 26 -7.27 -10.22 15.06
N ALA A 27 -8.15 -10.55 15.98
CA ALA A 27 -9.43 -9.89 16.12
C ALA A 27 -9.19 -8.53 16.77
N ASP A 28 -8.85 -7.58 15.95
CA ASP A 28 -9.14 -6.17 16.09
C ASP A 28 -9.29 -5.66 14.67
N THR A 29 -10.50 -5.71 14.18
CA THR A 29 -10.83 -5.10 12.89
C THR A 29 -11.02 -3.61 13.16
N PRO A 30 -10.00 -2.75 12.99
CA PRO A 30 -10.25 -1.34 12.86
C PRO A 30 -11.14 -1.18 11.63
N GLU A 31 -12.12 -0.33 11.71
CA GLU A 31 -13.00 -0.01 10.61
C GLU A 31 -12.13 0.17 9.35
N THR A 32 -12.33 -0.74 8.41
CA THR A 32 -11.46 -0.86 7.24
C THR A 32 -11.64 0.40 6.41
N GLY A 33 -10.70 1.31 6.51
CA GLY A 33 -10.65 2.52 5.70
C GLY A 33 -10.63 2.19 4.21
N PRO A 34 -10.74 3.18 3.32
CA PRO A 34 -10.75 2.94 1.88
C PRO A 34 -9.48 2.19 1.46
N GLN A 35 -9.66 1.02 0.90
CA GLN A 35 -8.55 0.15 0.49
C GLN A 35 -7.92 0.62 -0.81
N ARG A 36 -6.63 0.40 -0.96
CA ARG A 36 -5.83 0.71 -2.15
C ARG A 36 -4.90 -0.45 -2.48
N ARG A 37 -4.60 -0.59 -3.76
CA ARG A 37 -3.71 -1.63 -4.25
C ARG A 37 -2.28 -1.12 -4.35
N CYS A 38 -1.33 -1.87 -3.79
CA CYS A 38 0.09 -1.60 -3.94
C CYS A 38 0.52 -1.86 -5.40
N ILE A 39 1.18 -0.87 -6.03
CA ILE A 39 1.63 -0.97 -7.43
C ILE A 39 2.78 -1.97 -7.62
N VAL A 40 3.46 -2.38 -6.53
CA VAL A 40 4.61 -3.28 -6.57
C VAL A 40 4.22 -4.71 -6.27
N THR A 41 3.51 -4.96 -5.17
CA THR A 41 3.10 -6.30 -4.74
C THR A 41 1.80 -6.75 -5.38
N GLY A 42 0.96 -5.80 -5.80
CA GLY A 42 -0.38 -6.08 -6.31
C GLY A 42 -1.41 -6.38 -5.21
N GLU A 43 -1.00 -6.41 -3.96
CA GLU A 43 -1.87 -6.66 -2.81
C GLU A 43 -2.69 -5.42 -2.44
N THR A 44 -3.84 -5.67 -1.87
CA THR A 44 -4.74 -4.62 -1.39
C THR A 44 -4.57 -4.42 0.11
N HIS A 45 -4.37 -3.19 0.53
CA HIS A 45 -4.17 -2.80 1.92
C HIS A 45 -5.02 -1.58 2.25
N ASP A 46 -5.19 -1.32 3.54
CA ASP A 46 -5.77 -0.07 4.00
C ASP A 46 -4.90 1.11 3.53
N ARG A 47 -5.57 2.18 3.10
CA ARG A 47 -4.93 3.44 2.70
C ARG A 47 -3.97 3.98 3.78
N ALA A 48 -4.29 3.77 5.05
CA ALA A 48 -3.52 4.28 6.18
C ALA A 48 -2.12 3.67 6.30
N VAL A 49 -1.94 2.43 5.81
CA VAL A 49 -0.65 1.72 5.87
C VAL A 49 0.16 1.86 4.59
N LEU A 50 -0.37 2.53 3.57
CA LEU A 50 0.29 2.73 2.29
C LEU A 50 0.85 4.14 2.16
N LEU A 51 2.01 4.23 1.51
CA LEU A 51 2.56 5.49 1.03
C LEU A 51 1.84 5.89 -0.25
N ARG A 52 1.39 7.13 -0.31
CA ARG A 52 0.89 7.75 -1.53
C ARG A 52 2.01 8.49 -2.24
N CYS A 53 2.11 8.32 -3.56
CA CYS A 53 2.88 9.17 -4.45
C CYS A 53 1.95 9.78 -5.48
N VAL A 54 2.28 10.95 -5.98
CA VAL A 54 1.55 11.62 -7.07
C VAL A 54 2.52 12.02 -8.17
N VAL A 55 1.99 12.23 -9.36
CA VAL A 55 2.76 12.81 -10.47
C VAL A 55 2.57 14.33 -10.42
N GLY A 56 3.66 15.06 -10.26
CA GLY A 56 3.67 16.51 -10.31
C GLY A 56 3.37 17.05 -11.72
N PRO A 57 3.15 18.36 -11.86
CA PRO A 57 2.85 19.00 -13.14
C PRO A 57 4.01 18.88 -14.16
N ASP A 58 5.22 18.73 -13.68
CA ASP A 58 6.45 18.49 -14.45
C ASP A 58 6.70 16.99 -14.77
N GLY A 59 5.76 16.11 -14.44
CA GLY A 59 5.89 14.67 -14.61
C GLY A 59 6.76 13.98 -13.57
N THR A 60 7.23 14.67 -12.54
CA THR A 60 8.08 14.11 -11.49
C THR A 60 7.26 13.40 -10.42
N ILE A 61 7.75 12.25 -9.94
CA ILE A 61 7.12 11.53 -8.82
C ILE A 61 7.40 12.25 -7.52
N VAL A 62 6.33 12.61 -6.80
CA VAL A 62 6.39 13.30 -5.52
C VAL A 62 5.75 12.42 -4.44
N PRO A 63 6.48 12.07 -3.36
CA PRO A 63 5.90 11.40 -2.20
C PRO A 63 4.92 12.33 -1.47
N ASP A 64 3.73 11.85 -1.17
CA ASP A 64 2.66 12.59 -0.51
C ASP A 64 2.25 11.87 0.77
N VAL A 65 3.08 12.00 1.79
CA VAL A 65 2.91 11.34 3.09
C VAL A 65 1.64 11.79 3.81
N ASP A 66 1.23 13.04 3.61
CA ASP A 66 0.03 13.61 4.23
C ASP A 66 -1.24 13.42 3.40
N ALA A 67 -1.12 12.86 2.21
CA ALA A 67 -2.21 12.65 1.25
C ALA A 67 -3.00 13.92 0.92
N ARG A 68 -2.30 15.06 0.81
CA ARG A 68 -2.87 16.39 0.57
C ARG A 68 -2.71 16.88 -0.86
N LEU A 69 -1.75 16.34 -1.61
CA LEU A 69 -1.48 16.81 -2.97
C LEU A 69 -2.59 16.40 -3.93
N PRO A 70 -2.94 17.26 -4.89
CA PRO A 70 -3.92 16.92 -5.93
C PRO A 70 -3.36 15.86 -6.87
N GLY A 71 -4.25 15.22 -7.61
CA GLY A 71 -3.90 14.25 -8.63
C GLY A 71 -4.15 12.80 -8.25
N ARG A 72 -3.89 11.92 -9.23
CA ARG A 72 -4.06 10.48 -9.05
C ARG A 72 -2.99 9.92 -8.10
N GLY A 73 -3.42 9.27 -7.03
CA GLY A 73 -2.52 8.60 -6.11
C GLY A 73 -2.00 7.27 -6.65
N LEU A 74 -0.70 7.08 -6.55
CA LEU A 74 0.01 5.83 -6.76
C LEU A 74 0.38 5.29 -5.38
N TRP A 75 -0.06 4.08 -5.05
CA TRP A 75 0.03 3.55 -3.70
C TRP A 75 1.04 2.41 -3.63
N LEU A 76 1.90 2.43 -2.63
CA LEU A 76 2.88 1.38 -2.38
C LEU A 76 3.16 1.25 -0.88
N LEU A 77 3.66 0.09 -0.48
CA LEU A 77 4.09 -0.11 0.90
C LEU A 77 5.28 0.80 1.22
N PRO A 78 5.32 1.46 2.40
CA PRO A 78 6.38 2.38 2.81
C PRO A 78 7.63 1.63 3.27
N ARG A 79 8.19 0.81 2.39
CA ARG A 79 9.40 0.02 2.64
C ARG A 79 10.43 0.36 1.58
N ARG A 80 11.70 0.48 1.98
CA ARG A 80 12.81 0.84 1.09
C ARG A 80 12.92 -0.12 -0.11
N ASP A 81 12.92 -1.42 0.15
CA ASP A 81 12.99 -2.45 -0.88
C ASP A 81 11.84 -2.37 -1.91
N ILE A 82 10.65 -1.98 -1.46
CA ILE A 82 9.47 -1.80 -2.33
C ILE A 82 9.62 -0.53 -3.18
N VAL A 83 10.09 0.56 -2.60
CA VAL A 83 10.34 1.82 -3.33
C VAL A 83 11.42 1.60 -4.39
N ASP A 84 12.55 0.98 -4.03
CA ASP A 84 13.64 0.69 -4.96
C ASP A 84 13.20 -0.24 -6.09
N ARG A 85 12.38 -1.25 -5.79
CA ARG A 85 11.79 -2.14 -6.80
C ARG A 85 10.84 -1.40 -7.75
N ALA A 86 10.06 -0.45 -7.23
CA ALA A 86 9.17 0.39 -8.03
C ALA A 86 9.96 1.24 -9.04
N VAL A 87 11.10 1.79 -8.60
CA VAL A 87 12.02 2.57 -9.44
C VAL A 87 12.68 1.67 -10.50
N ALA A 88 13.32 0.57 -10.08
CA ALA A 88 14.05 -0.33 -10.96
C ALA A 88 13.16 -0.92 -12.05
N LYS A 89 11.93 -1.27 -11.74
CA LYS A 89 10.97 -1.87 -12.69
C LYS A 89 10.07 -0.84 -13.38
N ARG A 90 10.32 0.45 -13.23
CA ARG A 90 9.53 1.55 -13.82
C ARG A 90 8.02 1.44 -13.54
N LEU A 91 7.65 0.94 -12.36
CA LEU A 91 6.26 0.68 -12.02
C LEU A 91 5.45 1.97 -11.85
N PHE A 92 6.09 3.08 -11.51
CA PHE A 92 5.44 4.39 -11.45
C PHE A 92 4.89 4.83 -12.80
N ALA A 93 5.68 4.73 -13.87
CA ALA A 93 5.24 5.08 -15.23
C ALA A 93 4.09 4.18 -15.69
N ARG A 94 4.19 2.89 -15.41
CA ARG A 94 3.13 1.91 -15.73
C ARG A 94 1.84 2.20 -14.99
N ALA A 95 1.89 2.51 -13.70
CA ALA A 95 0.72 2.79 -12.89
C ALA A 95 0.10 4.16 -13.20
N ALA A 96 0.94 5.16 -13.51
CA ALA A 96 0.51 6.49 -13.95
C ALA A 96 -0.06 6.49 -15.37
N ARG A 97 0.26 5.48 -16.18
CA ARG A 97 -0.07 5.39 -17.62
C ARG A 97 0.48 6.55 -18.43
N GLN A 98 1.59 7.09 -18.01
CA GLN A 98 2.30 8.19 -18.67
C GLN A 98 3.80 8.15 -18.33
N PRO A 99 4.66 8.77 -19.14
CA PRO A 99 6.06 8.93 -18.79
C PRO A 99 6.19 9.72 -17.49
N VAL A 100 7.05 9.27 -16.59
CA VAL A 100 7.31 9.96 -15.34
C VAL A 100 8.81 10.03 -15.08
N VAL A 101 9.23 11.09 -14.41
CA VAL A 101 10.59 11.27 -13.92
C VAL A 101 10.63 10.86 -12.45
N VAL A 102 11.49 9.91 -12.13
CA VAL A 102 11.72 9.51 -10.74
C VAL A 102 12.97 10.22 -10.25
N PRO A 103 12.87 11.07 -9.22
CA PRO A 103 14.05 11.77 -8.69
C PRO A 103 15.02 10.76 -8.08
N PRO A 104 16.34 11.00 -8.21
CA PRO A 104 17.35 10.16 -7.56
C PRO A 104 17.16 10.20 -6.04
N GLY A 105 17.45 9.09 -5.36
CA GLY A 105 17.30 9.02 -3.90
C GLY A 105 15.85 9.09 -3.40
N LEU A 106 14.88 8.64 -4.21
CA LEU A 106 13.46 8.66 -3.81
C LEU A 106 13.22 7.93 -2.49
N ALA A 107 13.88 6.79 -2.27
CA ALA A 107 13.73 6.01 -1.04
C ALA A 107 14.24 6.80 0.19
N ASP A 108 15.38 7.45 0.10
CA ASP A 108 15.93 8.28 1.17
C ASP A 108 15.01 9.47 1.48
N ARG A 109 14.46 10.08 0.42
CA ARG A 109 13.49 11.18 0.57
C ARG A 109 12.21 10.72 1.27
N VAL A 110 11.71 9.54 0.95
CA VAL A 110 10.54 8.93 1.60
C VAL A 110 10.83 8.69 3.08
N GLU A 111 11.99 8.09 3.40
CA GLU A 111 12.39 7.86 4.80
C GLU A 111 12.47 9.16 5.59
N ALA A 112 13.10 10.19 5.05
CA ALA A 112 13.20 11.50 5.69
C ALA A 112 11.83 12.14 5.95
N LEU A 113 10.90 12.05 4.99
CA LEU A 113 9.54 12.57 5.15
C LEU A 113 8.75 11.81 6.21
N LEU A 114 8.86 10.48 6.24
CA LEU A 114 8.20 9.64 7.24
C LEU A 114 8.78 9.90 8.64
N ALA A 115 10.09 9.99 8.77
CA ALA A 115 10.75 10.29 10.04
C ALA A 115 10.32 11.66 10.56
N ARG A 116 10.26 12.68 9.70
CA ARG A 116 9.76 14.02 10.05
C ARG A 116 8.31 13.95 10.53
N ARG A 117 7.43 13.25 9.82
CA ARG A 117 6.03 13.08 10.22
C ARG A 117 5.90 12.42 11.58
N CYS A 118 6.68 11.36 11.84
CA CYS A 118 6.72 10.72 13.16
C CYS A 118 7.15 11.72 14.25
N GLY A 119 8.17 12.52 13.99
CA GLY A 119 8.63 13.57 14.90
C GLY A 119 7.55 14.61 15.19
N ASP A 120 6.84 15.08 14.16
CA ASP A 120 5.74 16.04 14.30
C ASP A 120 4.59 15.46 15.14
N MET A 121 4.23 14.18 14.91
CA MET A 121 3.20 13.48 15.69
C MET A 121 3.60 13.31 17.15
N LEU A 122 4.84 12.90 17.41
CA LEU A 122 5.37 12.80 18.79
C LEU A 122 5.37 14.18 19.48
N GLY A 123 5.74 15.23 18.77
CA GLY A 123 5.66 16.60 19.27
C GLY A 123 4.24 17.02 19.64
N LEU A 124 3.25 16.65 18.84
CA LEU A 124 1.82 16.88 19.14
C LEU A 124 1.37 16.11 20.38
N LEU A 125 1.70 14.82 20.47
CA LEU A 125 1.36 13.97 21.62
C LEU A 125 2.00 14.48 22.91
N ARG A 126 3.24 14.97 22.83
CA ARG A 126 3.91 15.59 23.99
C ARG A 126 3.20 16.87 24.45
N ARG A 127 2.82 17.74 23.53
CA ARG A 127 2.07 18.98 23.85
C ARG A 127 0.68 18.67 24.41
N ALA A 128 0.04 17.61 23.95
CA ALA A 128 -1.26 17.15 24.45
C ALA A 128 -1.17 16.43 25.81
N GLY A 129 0.05 16.21 26.36
CA GLY A 129 0.24 15.47 27.59
C GLY A 129 0.07 13.96 27.49
N SER A 130 -0.11 13.44 26.24
CA SER A 130 -0.31 12.01 25.96
C SER A 130 0.99 11.23 25.81
N ALA A 131 2.15 11.92 25.80
CA ALA A 131 3.47 11.32 25.74
C ALA A 131 4.43 12.06 26.67
N ALA A 132 5.20 11.31 27.47
CA ALA A 132 6.29 11.82 28.31
C ALA A 132 7.64 11.46 27.65
N ALA A 133 8.55 12.41 27.64
CA ALA A 133 9.93 12.21 27.19
C ALA A 133 10.89 12.80 28.22
N GLY A 134 11.91 12.03 28.55
CA GLY A 134 12.95 12.42 29.53
C GLY A 134 13.16 11.32 30.58
N TYR A 135 14.41 11.14 30.98
CA TYR A 135 14.82 10.08 31.91
C TYR A 135 14.15 10.23 33.30
N GLU A 136 13.88 11.44 33.75
CA GLU A 136 13.26 11.72 35.07
C GLU A 136 11.72 11.67 35.08
N ARG A 137 11.07 11.50 33.90
CA ARG A 137 9.60 11.50 33.78
C ARG A 137 8.99 10.11 33.52
N VAL A 138 9.84 9.10 33.41
CA VAL A 138 9.44 7.70 33.15
C VAL A 138 9.81 6.87 34.38
N GLY A 139 9.33 7.27 35.52
CA GLY A 139 9.48 6.57 36.79
C GLY A 139 8.15 6.12 37.34
#